data_7e3f9642dc808bef2756b7c720c1e4eb
#
_entry.id   7e3f9642dc808bef2756b7c720c1e4eb
#
_cell.length_a   1.000
_cell.length_b   1.000
_cell.length_c   1.000
_cell.angle_alpha   90.00
_cell.angle_beta   90.00
_cell.angle_gamma   90.00
#
_symmetry.space_group_name_H-M   'P 1'
#
loop_
_entity.id
_entity.type
_entity.pdbx_description
1 polymer ?
#
loop_
_entity_poly.entity_id
_entity_poly.type
_entity_poly.pdbx_seq_one_letter_code
_entity_poly.pdbx_strand_id
1 'polypeptide(L)'
;YPLILITINFFYMIDKFIRTQYLDIFKQIGNIADNQKLDCYVVGGFVRDLILDKPNDDIDIVVVGSGISVAEEFKNQNKNSTLSIFARYGTAAVKLSNNIEVEFVGARSESYNKNSRKPNCKPGTLRDDQLRRDFTINAMAICLNNDRFGELVDPFGGVKDLGNRRIVTPTDPKITFSDDPLRMLRCIRFAVKLGFEIDPNTWSAIIDNSYRINIVSRERIMVELNKIMQCKGLDLQRGFSMLHSTRLLEYIIPELSRLDTTGKEGYERKHKNIFYHSLKVLGNLSELSDNIWLKWAA
;
A
#
# COMPACT_ATOMS: atom_id res chain seq x y z
N TYR A 1 12.80 -20.78 20.71
CA TYR A 1 13.39 -20.45 19.38
C TYR A 1 12.79 -19.22 18.66
N PRO A 2 11.59 -18.68 18.98
CA PRO A 2 11.07 -17.50 18.26
C PRO A 2 11.80 -16.19 18.56
N LEU A 3 12.32 -16.01 19.78
CA LEU A 3 13.06 -14.80 20.16
C LEU A 3 14.39 -14.63 19.42
N ILE A 4 15.10 -15.71 19.15
CA ILE A 4 16.39 -15.70 18.42
C ILE A 4 16.15 -15.31 16.95
N LEU A 5 15.10 -15.83 16.32
CA LEU A 5 14.73 -15.46 14.94
C LEU A 5 14.31 -13.98 14.81
N ILE A 6 13.61 -13.44 15.80
CA ILE A 6 13.20 -12.01 15.84
C ILE A 6 14.44 -11.13 16.02
N THR A 7 15.40 -11.51 16.89
CA THR A 7 16.64 -10.75 17.14
C THR A 7 17.58 -10.78 15.93
N ILE A 8 17.73 -11.92 15.26
CA ILE A 8 18.54 -12.05 14.04
C ILE A 8 17.90 -11.20 12.90
N ASN A 9 16.58 -11.21 12.75
CA ASN A 9 15.88 -10.39 11.77
C ASN A 9 16.04 -8.88 12.05
N PHE A 10 16.09 -8.47 13.31
CA PHE A 10 16.27 -7.06 13.69
C PHE A 10 17.66 -6.53 13.31
N PHE A 11 18.75 -7.25 13.68
CA PHE A 11 20.11 -6.87 13.29
C PHE A 11 20.31 -6.89 11.77
N TYR A 12 19.75 -7.88 11.10
CA TYR A 12 19.78 -7.99 9.64
C TYR A 12 19.06 -6.81 8.95
N MET A 13 17.95 -6.38 9.49
CA MET A 13 17.19 -5.26 8.96
C MET A 13 17.91 -3.93 9.18
N ILE A 14 18.51 -3.70 10.36
CA ILE A 14 19.33 -2.51 10.62
C ILE A 14 20.54 -2.47 9.67
N ASP A 15 21.22 -3.60 9.45
CA ASP A 15 22.35 -3.68 8.51
C ASP A 15 21.89 -3.32 7.07
N LYS A 16 20.75 -3.84 6.62
CA LYS A 16 20.16 -3.46 5.33
C LYS A 16 19.84 -1.97 5.25
N PHE A 17 19.23 -1.41 6.29
CA PHE A 17 18.87 0.00 6.34
C PHE A 17 20.11 0.90 6.26
N ILE A 18 21.17 0.57 6.99
CA ILE A 18 22.44 1.29 6.99
C ILE A 18 23.17 1.18 5.64
N ARG A 19 22.94 0.11 4.88
CA ARG A 19 23.54 -0.10 3.54
C ARG A 19 22.70 0.45 2.41
N THR A 20 21.57 1.12 2.67
CA THR A 20 20.77 1.71 1.59
C THR A 20 21.51 2.87 0.93
N GLN A 21 21.27 3.07 -0.35
CA GLN A 21 21.75 4.26 -1.08
C GLN A 21 21.14 5.57 -0.55
N TYR A 22 20.14 5.52 0.32
CA TYR A 22 19.43 6.65 0.92
C TYR A 22 19.91 7.00 2.33
N LEU A 23 20.94 6.31 2.86
CA LEU A 23 21.41 6.48 4.24
C LEU A 23 21.71 7.95 4.59
N ASP A 24 22.40 8.67 3.68
CA ASP A 24 22.77 10.06 3.91
C ASP A 24 21.52 10.97 3.94
N ILE A 25 20.54 10.70 3.10
CA ILE A 25 19.24 11.39 3.10
C ILE A 25 18.54 11.16 4.44
N PHE A 26 18.47 9.93 4.93
CA PHE A 26 17.81 9.61 6.20
C PHE A 26 18.52 10.24 7.39
N LYS A 27 19.87 10.21 7.44
CA LYS A 27 20.64 10.90 8.48
C LYS A 27 20.43 12.42 8.46
N GLN A 28 20.41 13.02 7.28
CA GLN A 28 20.15 14.45 7.13
C GLN A 28 18.75 14.81 7.65
N ILE A 29 17.73 14.05 7.27
CA ILE A 29 16.34 14.26 7.73
C ILE A 29 16.24 14.08 9.24
N GLY A 30 16.86 13.02 9.81
CA GLY A 30 16.90 12.78 11.26
C GLY A 30 17.53 13.95 12.01
N ASN A 31 18.69 14.47 11.57
CA ASN A 31 19.34 15.63 12.17
C ASN A 31 18.45 16.89 12.13
N ILE A 32 17.72 17.12 11.03
CA ILE A 32 16.79 18.24 10.93
C ILE A 32 15.65 18.09 11.94
N ALA A 33 15.08 16.88 12.03
CA ALA A 33 14.01 16.59 12.99
C ALA A 33 14.48 16.76 14.45
N ASP A 34 15.68 16.27 14.80
CA ASP A 34 16.27 16.43 16.14
C ASP A 34 16.47 17.90 16.51
N ASN A 35 16.96 18.74 15.57
CA ASN A 35 17.11 20.16 15.77
C ASN A 35 15.77 20.89 16.00
N GLN A 36 14.70 20.37 15.42
CA GLN A 36 13.32 20.85 15.60
C GLN A 36 12.61 20.17 16.78
N LYS A 37 13.24 19.21 17.47
CA LYS A 37 12.67 18.41 18.57
C LYS A 37 11.41 17.66 18.14
N LEU A 38 11.44 17.05 16.96
CA LEU A 38 10.35 16.28 16.36
C LEU A 38 10.79 14.83 16.16
N ASP A 39 9.90 13.88 16.44
CA ASP A 39 10.11 12.48 16.07
C ASP A 39 9.86 12.30 14.56
N CYS A 40 10.73 11.55 13.89
CA CYS A 40 10.72 11.38 12.45
C CYS A 40 10.98 9.93 12.05
N TYR A 41 10.23 9.45 11.05
CA TYR A 41 10.25 8.05 10.64
C TYR A 41 10.11 7.91 9.13
N VAL A 42 10.87 6.98 8.52
CA VAL A 42 10.52 6.46 7.20
C VAL A 42 9.50 5.33 7.37
N VAL A 43 8.49 5.27 6.49
CA VAL A 43 7.31 4.43 6.70
C VAL A 43 6.83 3.72 5.42
N GLY A 44 5.92 2.79 5.59
CA GLY A 44 5.09 2.29 4.50
C GLY A 44 5.79 1.33 3.53
N GLY A 45 5.61 1.60 2.24
CA GLY A 45 6.10 0.75 1.15
C GLY A 45 7.60 0.55 1.17
N PHE A 46 8.35 1.59 1.50
CA PHE A 46 9.81 1.54 1.59
C PHE A 46 10.27 0.51 2.64
N VAL A 47 9.72 0.58 3.86
CA VAL A 47 10.09 -0.34 4.95
C VAL A 47 9.75 -1.79 4.61
N ARG A 48 8.56 -2.02 4.05
CA ARG A 48 8.14 -3.35 3.57
C ARG A 48 9.11 -3.90 2.53
N ASP A 49 9.42 -3.12 1.52
CA ASP A 49 10.23 -3.58 0.38
C ASP A 49 11.71 -3.74 0.78
N LEU A 50 12.21 -2.92 1.73
CA LEU A 50 13.52 -3.11 2.35
C LEU A 50 13.61 -4.50 3.03
N ILE A 51 12.60 -4.90 3.80
CA ILE A 51 12.56 -6.21 4.47
C ILE A 51 12.49 -7.35 3.44
N LEU A 52 11.78 -7.13 2.31
CA LEU A 52 11.63 -8.12 1.24
C LEU A 52 12.79 -8.16 0.23
N ASP A 53 13.87 -7.39 0.43
CA ASP A 53 14.96 -7.23 -0.55
C ASP A 53 14.48 -6.78 -1.94
N LYS A 54 13.45 -5.92 -1.99
CA LYS A 54 12.93 -5.35 -3.23
C LYS A 54 13.37 -3.89 -3.37
N PRO A 55 13.77 -3.45 -4.57
CA PRO A 55 14.06 -2.03 -4.80
C PRO A 55 12.79 -1.20 -4.60
N ASN A 56 12.93 -0.06 -3.93
CA ASN A 56 11.86 0.90 -3.75
C ASN A 56 12.47 2.30 -3.56
N ASP A 57 12.07 3.23 -4.41
CA ASP A 57 12.53 4.62 -4.43
C ASP A 57 11.44 5.60 -3.93
N ASP A 58 10.31 5.05 -3.46
CA ASP A 58 9.16 5.81 -2.94
C ASP A 58 9.37 6.04 -1.43
N ILE A 59 9.90 7.21 -1.08
CA ILE A 59 10.33 7.55 0.28
C ILE A 59 9.26 8.41 0.95
N ASP A 60 8.51 7.78 1.86
CA ASP A 60 7.51 8.44 2.70
C ASP A 60 8.08 8.71 4.09
N ILE A 61 8.10 9.97 4.51
CA ILE A 61 8.54 10.41 5.84
C ILE A 61 7.34 10.88 6.66
N VAL A 62 7.16 10.29 7.83
CA VAL A 62 6.19 10.75 8.82
C VAL A 62 6.91 11.50 9.94
N VAL A 63 6.42 12.71 10.23
CA VAL A 63 6.92 13.57 11.29
C VAL A 63 5.84 13.74 12.34
N VAL A 64 6.14 13.47 13.61
CA VAL A 64 5.22 13.76 14.72
C VAL A 64 5.26 15.26 15.00
N GLY A 65 4.46 15.99 14.22
CA GLY A 65 4.46 17.45 14.14
C GLY A 65 4.31 17.94 12.71
N SER A 66 5.06 18.98 12.34
CA SER A 66 4.99 19.59 11.01
C SER A 66 5.95 18.93 10.03
N GLY A 67 5.41 18.04 9.15
CA GLY A 67 6.19 17.51 8.02
C GLY A 67 6.67 18.59 7.05
N ILE A 68 5.87 19.66 6.88
CA ILE A 68 6.22 20.79 6.01
C ILE A 68 7.48 21.51 6.52
N SER A 69 7.59 21.75 7.83
CA SER A 69 8.75 22.45 8.42
C SER A 69 10.06 21.66 8.22
N VAL A 70 10.01 20.34 8.34
CA VAL A 70 11.16 19.46 8.07
C VAL A 70 11.50 19.46 6.58
N ALA A 71 10.50 19.42 5.69
CA ALA A 71 10.69 19.48 4.24
C ALA A 71 11.32 20.80 3.78
N GLU A 72 10.89 21.92 4.35
CA GLU A 72 11.45 23.25 4.04
C GLU A 72 12.94 23.31 4.41
N GLU A 73 13.31 22.87 5.62
CA GLU A 73 14.70 22.84 6.05
C GLU A 73 15.53 21.84 5.23
N PHE A 74 14.98 20.66 4.92
CA PHE A 74 15.64 19.69 4.05
C PHE A 74 15.91 20.28 2.65
N LYS A 75 14.95 21.00 2.07
CA LYS A 75 15.12 21.72 0.80
C LYS A 75 16.20 22.80 0.90
N ASN A 76 16.25 23.59 1.99
CA ASN A 76 17.23 24.65 2.18
C ASN A 76 18.67 24.13 2.20
N GLN A 77 18.88 22.96 2.79
CA GLN A 77 20.17 22.27 2.80
C GLN A 77 20.53 21.63 1.45
N ASN A 78 19.55 21.40 0.57
CA ASN A 78 19.71 20.80 -0.76
C ASN A 78 19.38 21.83 -1.85
N LYS A 79 20.32 22.73 -2.15
CA LYS A 79 20.11 23.94 -2.99
C LYS A 79 19.51 23.68 -4.38
N ASN A 80 19.80 22.53 -4.99
CA ASN A 80 19.32 22.18 -6.34
C ASN A 80 18.07 21.30 -6.32
N SER A 81 17.29 21.35 -5.23
CA SER A 81 16.03 20.61 -5.08
C SER A 81 14.83 21.53 -5.30
N THR A 82 13.67 20.91 -5.62
CA THR A 82 12.39 21.60 -5.72
C THR A 82 11.48 21.15 -4.59
N LEU A 83 10.71 22.10 -4.03
CA LEU A 83 9.75 21.86 -2.95
C LEU A 83 8.33 22.10 -3.47
N SER A 84 7.44 21.14 -3.25
CA SER A 84 6.00 21.27 -3.48
C SER A 84 5.27 21.12 -2.15
N ILE A 85 4.46 22.13 -1.78
CA ILE A 85 3.72 22.14 -0.51
C ILE A 85 2.22 21.96 -0.79
N PHE A 86 1.61 21.01 -0.10
CA PHE A 86 0.17 20.74 -0.12
C PHE A 86 -0.42 21.05 1.27
N ALA A 87 -0.44 22.33 1.63
CA ALA A 87 -0.78 22.82 2.98
C ALA A 87 -2.11 22.26 3.52
N ARG A 88 -3.14 22.13 2.64
CA ARG A 88 -4.45 21.56 3.00
C ARG A 88 -4.36 20.14 3.57
N TYR A 89 -3.34 19.38 3.17
CA TYR A 89 -3.13 17.98 3.56
C TYR A 89 -2.02 17.82 4.60
N GLY A 90 -1.33 18.92 4.95
CA GLY A 90 -0.17 18.87 5.84
C GLY A 90 1.01 18.08 5.25
N THR A 91 1.14 18.06 3.91
CA THR A 91 2.17 17.31 3.20
C THR A 91 3.05 18.21 2.36
N ALA A 92 4.30 17.80 2.16
CA ALA A 92 5.22 18.42 1.24
C ALA A 92 6.06 17.34 0.53
N ALA A 93 6.49 17.60 -0.69
CA ALA A 93 7.41 16.74 -1.44
C ALA A 93 8.66 17.53 -1.83
N VAL A 94 9.83 16.94 -1.61
CA VAL A 94 11.12 17.49 -2.04
C VAL A 94 11.71 16.58 -3.10
N LYS A 95 11.88 17.12 -4.31
CA LYS A 95 12.53 16.42 -5.40
C LYS A 95 13.99 16.88 -5.50
N LEU A 96 14.92 15.96 -5.28
CA LEU A 96 16.35 16.19 -5.35
C LEU A 96 16.85 16.22 -6.81
N SER A 97 18.04 16.77 -7.03
CA SER A 97 18.66 16.89 -8.37
C SER A 97 18.91 15.55 -9.06
N ASN A 98 19.05 14.46 -8.31
CA ASN A 98 19.20 13.09 -8.82
C ASN A 98 17.85 12.38 -9.08
N ASN A 99 16.74 13.14 -9.14
CA ASN A 99 15.37 12.68 -9.32
C ASN A 99 14.78 11.86 -8.17
N ILE A 100 15.46 11.70 -7.04
CA ILE A 100 14.85 11.12 -5.82
C ILE A 100 13.81 12.11 -5.30
N GLU A 101 12.62 11.60 -5.01
CA GLU A 101 11.52 12.36 -4.40
C GLU A 101 11.26 11.84 -3.00
N VAL A 102 11.18 12.76 -2.04
CA VAL A 102 10.92 12.45 -0.63
C VAL A 102 9.65 13.16 -0.22
N GLU A 103 8.62 12.40 0.16
CA GLU A 103 7.37 12.94 0.66
C GLU A 103 7.42 13.08 2.19
N PHE A 104 6.97 14.23 2.71
CA PHE A 104 6.89 14.53 4.13
C PHE A 104 5.44 14.73 4.55
N VAL A 105 5.01 14.02 5.57
CA VAL A 105 3.64 14.07 6.08
C VAL A 105 3.66 14.27 7.59
N GLY A 106 2.85 15.18 8.12
CA GLY A 106 2.62 15.24 9.57
C GLY A 106 1.84 14.01 10.05
N ALA A 107 2.26 13.39 11.15
CA ALA A 107 1.53 12.30 11.77
C ALA A 107 0.10 12.76 12.12
N ARG A 108 -0.89 11.96 11.75
CA ARG A 108 -2.29 12.35 11.92
C ARG A 108 -3.18 11.19 12.33
N SER A 109 -4.21 11.51 13.11
CA SER A 109 -5.38 10.67 13.32
C SER A 109 -6.46 11.02 12.30
N GLU A 110 -7.21 10.03 11.86
CA GLU A 110 -8.30 10.20 10.90
C GLU A 110 -9.60 9.70 11.51
N SER A 111 -10.69 10.44 11.32
CA SER A 111 -12.04 10.01 11.63
C SER A 111 -12.94 10.14 10.42
N TYR A 112 -13.81 9.15 10.19
CA TYR A 112 -14.62 9.07 9.00
C TYR A 112 -16.12 9.19 9.33
N ASN A 113 -16.85 9.86 8.44
CA ASN A 113 -18.32 9.86 8.48
C ASN A 113 -18.84 8.70 7.62
N LYS A 114 -19.90 8.01 8.04
CA LYS A 114 -20.47 6.82 7.37
C LYS A 114 -20.75 7.01 5.86
N ASN A 115 -21.07 8.22 5.44
CA ASN A 115 -21.44 8.53 4.04
C ASN A 115 -20.34 9.28 3.28
N SER A 116 -19.14 9.41 3.84
CA SER A 116 -18.04 10.12 3.20
C SER A 116 -16.73 9.41 3.49
N ARG A 117 -15.93 9.19 2.44
CA ARG A 117 -14.55 8.71 2.56
C ARG A 117 -13.54 9.83 2.84
N LYS A 118 -14.00 11.11 2.93
CA LYS A 118 -13.11 12.23 3.28
C LYS A 118 -12.90 12.22 4.78
N PRO A 119 -11.67 11.94 5.28
CA PRO A 119 -11.42 11.95 6.71
C PRO A 119 -11.40 13.37 7.26
N ASN A 120 -11.83 13.50 8.50
CA ASN A 120 -11.45 14.63 9.33
C ASN A 120 -10.09 14.31 9.95
N CYS A 121 -9.06 15.04 9.53
CA CYS A 121 -7.70 14.85 9.99
C CYS A 121 -7.38 15.76 11.17
N LYS A 122 -6.70 15.22 12.19
CA LYS A 122 -6.13 15.96 13.31
C LYS A 122 -4.67 15.54 13.50
N PRO A 123 -3.79 16.43 14.02
CA PRO A 123 -2.46 15.99 14.44
C PRO A 123 -2.57 14.78 15.36
N GLY A 124 -1.68 13.83 15.18
CA GLY A 124 -1.67 12.56 15.91
C GLY A 124 -0.25 12.09 16.24
N THR A 125 -0.18 10.95 16.89
CA THR A 125 1.05 10.22 17.19
C THR A 125 1.46 9.34 15.98
N LEU A 126 2.68 8.78 16.01
CA LEU A 126 3.09 7.76 15.04
C LEU A 126 2.11 6.58 15.04
N ARG A 127 1.67 6.14 16.22
CA ARG A 127 0.72 5.02 16.36
C ARG A 127 -0.62 5.32 15.67
N ASP A 128 -1.12 6.56 15.76
CA ASP A 128 -2.35 6.97 15.06
C ASP A 128 -2.16 6.91 13.55
N ASP A 129 -0.99 7.36 13.04
CA ASP A 129 -0.66 7.27 11.62
C ASP A 129 -0.56 5.82 11.14
N GLN A 130 0.08 4.97 11.91
CA GLN A 130 0.19 3.53 11.59
C GLN A 130 -1.19 2.83 11.62
N LEU A 131 -2.05 3.18 12.59
CA LEU A 131 -3.38 2.59 12.77
C LEU A 131 -4.31 2.85 11.59
N ARG A 132 -4.23 4.04 10.96
CA ARG A 132 -5.06 4.42 9.81
C ARG A 132 -4.61 3.80 8.49
N ARG A 133 -3.46 3.12 8.43
CA ARG A 133 -2.93 2.50 7.21
C ARG A 133 -3.77 1.29 6.80
N ASP A 134 -3.62 0.89 5.54
CA ASP A 134 -4.42 -0.18 4.94
C ASP A 134 -4.06 -1.57 5.49
N PHE A 135 -2.76 -1.90 5.57
CA PHE A 135 -2.29 -3.24 5.96
C PHE A 135 -1.11 -3.16 6.91
N THR A 136 -0.98 -4.17 7.79
CA THR A 136 0.13 -4.30 8.75
C THR A 136 1.49 -4.20 8.09
N ILE A 137 1.65 -4.82 6.91
CA ILE A 137 2.88 -4.79 6.12
C ILE A 137 3.26 -3.40 5.59
N ASN A 138 2.32 -2.45 5.56
CA ASN A 138 2.53 -1.06 5.18
C ASN A 138 2.47 -0.10 6.39
N ALA A 139 2.26 -0.64 7.60
CA ALA A 139 2.15 0.13 8.83
C ALA A 139 3.45 0.16 9.65
N MET A 140 4.51 -0.46 9.16
CA MET A 140 5.83 -0.44 9.80
C MET A 140 6.53 0.90 9.59
N ALA A 141 7.36 1.30 10.55
CA ALA A 141 8.15 2.52 10.51
C ALA A 141 9.58 2.25 10.99
N ILE A 142 10.57 3.01 10.48
CA ILE A 142 11.95 3.01 10.98
C ILE A 142 12.28 4.42 11.46
N CYS A 143 12.77 4.53 12.70
CA CYS A 143 13.14 5.81 13.31
C CYS A 143 14.35 6.44 12.63
N LEU A 144 14.31 7.74 12.39
CA LEU A 144 15.39 8.52 11.78
C LEU A 144 16.11 9.41 12.78
N ASN A 145 15.57 9.64 13.99
CA ASN A 145 16.21 10.42 15.04
C ASN A 145 17.50 9.72 15.53
N ASN A 146 18.53 10.49 15.84
CA ASN A 146 19.87 9.98 16.10
C ASN A 146 19.93 8.99 17.27
N ASP A 147 19.16 9.22 18.33
CA ASP A 147 19.13 8.40 19.55
C ASP A 147 18.58 6.98 19.28
N ARG A 148 17.70 6.83 18.26
CA ARG A 148 17.04 5.57 17.91
C ARG A 148 17.14 5.26 16.41
N PHE A 149 18.18 5.77 15.74
CA PHE A 149 18.33 5.63 14.29
C PHE A 149 18.35 4.17 13.84
N GLY A 150 17.46 3.82 12.93
CA GLY A 150 17.29 2.46 12.41
C GLY A 150 16.39 1.56 13.27
N GLU A 151 15.83 2.06 14.38
CA GLU A 151 14.89 1.29 15.20
C GLU A 151 13.58 1.04 14.44
N LEU A 152 13.18 -0.23 14.33
CA LEU A 152 11.92 -0.63 13.73
C LEU A 152 10.76 -0.49 14.73
N VAL A 153 9.70 0.19 14.31
CA VAL A 153 8.45 0.34 15.07
C VAL A 153 7.34 -0.41 14.34
N ASP A 154 7.01 -1.60 14.84
CA ASP A 154 6.01 -2.51 14.27
C ASP A 154 4.96 -2.93 15.30
N PRO A 155 4.02 -2.04 15.70
CA PRO A 155 3.03 -2.33 16.73
C PRO A 155 1.92 -3.28 16.29
N PHE A 156 1.82 -3.60 14.99
CA PHE A 156 0.75 -4.39 14.41
C PHE A 156 1.22 -5.73 13.83
N GLY A 157 2.50 -6.08 13.97
CA GLY A 157 3.04 -7.36 13.55
C GLY A 157 3.24 -7.49 12.04
N GLY A 158 3.54 -6.39 11.36
CA GLY A 158 3.80 -6.38 9.91
C GLY A 158 4.94 -7.29 9.48
N VAL A 159 6.03 -7.38 10.28
CA VAL A 159 7.15 -8.31 10.03
C VAL A 159 6.67 -9.77 10.06
N LYS A 160 5.81 -10.12 11.03
CA LYS A 160 5.24 -11.46 11.13
C LYS A 160 4.37 -11.78 9.92
N ASP A 161 3.55 -10.83 9.49
CA ASP A 161 2.65 -11.02 8.35
C ASP A 161 3.43 -11.08 7.03
N LEU A 162 4.53 -10.34 6.89
CA LEU A 162 5.48 -10.48 5.78
C LEU A 162 6.09 -11.88 5.73
N GLY A 163 6.57 -12.39 6.87
CA GLY A 163 7.14 -13.74 6.98
C GLY A 163 6.11 -14.84 6.66
N ASN A 164 4.86 -14.64 7.06
CA ASN A 164 3.75 -15.54 6.79
C ASN A 164 3.14 -15.35 5.39
N ARG A 165 3.60 -14.36 4.61
CA ARG A 165 3.08 -14.00 3.29
C ARG A 165 1.58 -13.71 3.32
N ARG A 166 1.13 -12.91 4.28
CA ARG A 166 -0.29 -12.60 4.51
C ARG A 166 -0.57 -11.09 4.43
N ILE A 167 -1.74 -10.75 3.87
CA ILE A 167 -2.30 -9.39 3.88
C ILE A 167 -3.34 -9.32 5.00
N VAL A 168 -3.04 -8.51 6.03
CA VAL A 168 -3.85 -8.32 7.24
C VAL A 168 -4.02 -6.81 7.48
N THR A 169 -5.17 -6.38 7.97
CA THR A 169 -5.40 -4.97 8.35
C THR A 169 -4.92 -4.70 9.77
N PRO A 170 -4.41 -3.48 10.10
CA PRO A 170 -3.97 -3.14 11.46
C PRO A 170 -5.10 -3.16 12.50
N THR A 171 -6.34 -2.95 12.04
CA THR A 171 -7.56 -2.93 12.85
C THR A 171 -8.60 -3.89 12.29
N ASP A 172 -9.82 -3.87 12.83
CA ASP A 172 -10.95 -4.61 12.26
C ASP A 172 -11.10 -4.28 10.76
N PRO A 173 -10.99 -5.29 9.88
CA PRO A 173 -11.08 -5.08 8.44
C PRO A 173 -12.43 -4.49 8.00
N LYS A 174 -13.53 -4.74 8.71
CA LYS A 174 -14.83 -4.14 8.43
C LYS A 174 -14.79 -2.61 8.59
N ILE A 175 -14.12 -2.12 9.63
CA ILE A 175 -13.91 -0.69 9.85
C ILE A 175 -12.97 -0.14 8.78
N THR A 176 -11.84 -0.79 8.56
CA THR A 176 -10.81 -0.39 7.58
C THR A 176 -11.40 -0.19 6.19
N PHE A 177 -12.27 -1.10 5.73
CA PHE A 177 -12.90 -1.03 4.41
C PHE A 177 -14.14 -0.12 4.38
N SER A 178 -14.79 0.08 5.52
CA SER A 178 -15.84 1.09 5.65
C SER A 178 -15.28 2.51 5.53
N ASP A 179 -14.12 2.77 6.12
CA ASP A 179 -13.46 4.08 6.12
C ASP A 179 -12.97 4.49 4.71
N ASP A 180 -12.23 3.64 4.03
CA ASP A 180 -11.87 3.84 2.60
C ASP A 180 -12.07 2.53 1.81
N PRO A 181 -13.18 2.38 1.08
CA PRO A 181 -13.47 1.17 0.31
C PRO A 181 -12.45 0.87 -0.79
N LEU A 182 -11.64 1.84 -1.23
CA LEU A 182 -10.56 1.58 -2.17
C LEU A 182 -9.52 0.59 -1.62
N ARG A 183 -9.40 0.50 -0.29
CA ARG A 183 -8.49 -0.46 0.37
C ARG A 183 -8.82 -1.91 0.01
N MET A 184 -10.07 -2.22 -0.36
CA MET A 184 -10.43 -3.56 -0.86
C MET A 184 -9.72 -3.90 -2.17
N LEU A 185 -9.67 -2.96 -3.12
CA LEU A 185 -8.90 -3.15 -4.37
C LEU A 185 -7.40 -3.19 -4.10
N ARG A 186 -6.91 -2.35 -3.20
CA ARG A 186 -5.51 -2.36 -2.77
C ARG A 186 -5.13 -3.70 -2.13
N CYS A 187 -6.04 -4.32 -1.35
CA CYS A 187 -5.84 -5.64 -0.76
C CYS A 187 -5.56 -6.69 -1.84
N ILE A 188 -6.43 -6.77 -2.84
CA ILE A 188 -6.27 -7.71 -3.96
C ILE A 188 -4.99 -7.40 -4.74
N ARG A 189 -4.72 -6.12 -5.02
CA ARG A 189 -3.49 -5.72 -5.71
C ARG A 189 -2.23 -6.14 -4.96
N PHE A 190 -2.16 -5.93 -3.66
CA PHE A 190 -0.99 -6.34 -2.87
C PHE A 190 -0.88 -7.86 -2.79
N ALA A 191 -1.99 -8.58 -2.62
CA ALA A 191 -1.99 -10.04 -2.61
C ALA A 191 -1.39 -10.60 -3.91
N VAL A 192 -1.77 -10.03 -5.05
CA VAL A 192 -1.26 -10.46 -6.38
C VAL A 192 0.19 -10.00 -6.58
N LYS A 193 0.48 -8.70 -6.38
CA LYS A 193 1.83 -8.13 -6.61
C LYS A 193 2.91 -8.78 -5.76
N LEU A 194 2.58 -9.17 -4.53
CA LEU A 194 3.53 -9.76 -3.58
C LEU A 194 3.51 -11.30 -3.61
N GLY A 195 2.49 -11.92 -4.20
CA GLY A 195 2.27 -13.37 -4.15
C GLY A 195 1.82 -13.83 -2.75
N PHE A 196 1.03 -13.00 -2.03
CA PHE A 196 0.58 -13.23 -0.67
C PHE A 196 -0.86 -13.71 -0.63
N GLU A 197 -1.23 -14.41 0.45
CA GLU A 197 -2.62 -14.76 0.74
C GLU A 197 -3.31 -13.64 1.54
N ILE A 198 -4.61 -13.48 1.34
CA ILE A 198 -5.43 -12.55 2.15
C ILE A 198 -5.90 -13.29 3.39
N ASP A 199 -5.78 -12.67 4.56
CA ASP A 199 -6.30 -13.21 5.81
C ASP A 199 -7.81 -13.51 5.68
N PRO A 200 -8.33 -14.63 6.23
CA PRO A 200 -9.75 -15.01 6.09
C PRO A 200 -10.74 -13.95 6.58
N ASN A 201 -10.45 -13.28 7.70
CA ASN A 201 -11.31 -12.21 8.21
C ASN A 201 -11.28 -11.00 7.28
N THR A 202 -10.10 -10.65 6.78
CA THR A 202 -9.91 -9.59 5.78
C THR A 202 -10.67 -9.92 4.49
N TRP A 203 -10.59 -11.16 4.02
CA TRP A 203 -11.33 -11.64 2.84
C TRP A 203 -12.86 -11.53 3.03
N SER A 204 -13.38 -12.03 4.15
CA SER A 204 -14.82 -11.94 4.45
C SER A 204 -15.30 -10.49 4.53
N ALA A 205 -14.49 -9.61 5.13
CA ALA A 205 -14.82 -8.20 5.21
C ALA A 205 -14.83 -7.50 3.85
N ILE A 206 -14.02 -7.93 2.86
CA ILE A 206 -14.12 -7.43 1.48
C ILE A 206 -15.50 -7.78 0.90
N ILE A 207 -15.93 -9.04 1.04
CA ILE A 207 -17.24 -9.49 0.54
C ILE A 207 -18.37 -8.68 1.17
N ASP A 208 -18.36 -8.53 2.49
CA ASP A 208 -19.37 -7.82 3.26
C ASP A 208 -19.46 -6.32 2.88
N ASN A 209 -18.34 -5.70 2.46
CA ASN A 209 -18.25 -4.27 2.15
C ASN A 209 -18.16 -3.98 0.63
N SER A 210 -18.19 -4.99 -0.24
CA SER A 210 -17.96 -4.85 -1.69
C SER A 210 -18.82 -3.76 -2.33
N TYR A 211 -20.12 -3.66 -1.94
CA TYR A 211 -21.06 -2.65 -2.43
C TYR A 211 -20.61 -1.20 -2.18
N ARG A 212 -19.78 -0.97 -1.15
CA ARG A 212 -19.30 0.38 -0.81
C ARG A 212 -18.29 0.93 -1.82
N ILE A 213 -17.75 0.09 -2.71
CA ILE A 213 -16.84 0.56 -3.76
C ILE A 213 -17.50 1.63 -4.65
N ASN A 214 -18.83 1.66 -4.72
CA ASN A 214 -19.59 2.64 -5.47
C ASN A 214 -19.41 4.11 -5.01
N ILE A 215 -18.95 4.35 -3.75
CA ILE A 215 -18.65 5.71 -3.28
C ILE A 215 -17.25 6.20 -3.71
N VAL A 216 -16.44 5.32 -4.27
CA VAL A 216 -15.09 5.65 -4.77
C VAL A 216 -15.21 6.18 -6.20
N SER A 217 -14.47 7.23 -6.54
CA SER A 217 -14.44 7.74 -7.90
C SER A 217 -13.84 6.73 -8.87
N ARG A 218 -14.38 6.71 -10.10
CA ARG A 218 -13.96 5.75 -11.13
C ARG A 218 -12.47 5.89 -11.49
N GLU A 219 -11.93 7.09 -11.47
CA GLU A 219 -10.50 7.35 -11.73
C GLU A 219 -9.61 6.61 -10.72
N ARG A 220 -9.96 6.66 -9.43
CA ARG A 220 -9.18 5.95 -8.40
C ARG A 220 -9.30 4.44 -8.52
N ILE A 221 -10.50 3.93 -8.85
CA ILE A 221 -10.71 2.51 -9.13
C ILE A 221 -9.83 2.08 -10.30
N MET A 222 -9.84 2.83 -11.41
CA MET A 222 -9.05 2.53 -12.60
C MET A 222 -7.54 2.55 -12.32
N VAL A 223 -7.05 3.45 -11.46
CA VAL A 223 -5.64 3.45 -11.06
C VAL A 223 -5.25 2.12 -10.39
N GLU A 224 -6.07 1.60 -9.47
CA GLU A 224 -5.78 0.32 -8.80
C GLU A 224 -5.95 -0.87 -9.75
N LEU A 225 -6.97 -0.88 -10.61
CA LEU A 225 -7.16 -1.92 -11.62
C LEU A 225 -5.98 -1.95 -12.62
N ASN A 226 -5.50 -0.79 -13.06
CA ASN A 226 -4.34 -0.69 -13.95
C ASN A 226 -3.07 -1.25 -13.29
N LYS A 227 -2.90 -1.06 -11.97
CA LYS A 227 -1.80 -1.68 -11.23
C LYS A 227 -1.94 -3.20 -11.13
N ILE A 228 -3.16 -3.75 -11.05
CA ILE A 228 -3.40 -5.20 -11.15
C ILE A 228 -3.11 -5.67 -12.57
N MET A 229 -3.53 -4.91 -13.60
CA MET A 229 -3.32 -5.22 -15.01
C MET A 229 -1.82 -5.25 -15.40
N GLN A 230 -0.93 -4.61 -14.63
CA GLN A 230 0.51 -4.70 -14.81
C GLN A 230 1.11 -6.04 -14.39
N CYS A 231 0.39 -6.84 -13.60
CA CYS A 231 0.79 -8.22 -13.29
C CYS A 231 0.76 -9.09 -14.56
N LYS A 232 1.38 -10.27 -14.49
CA LYS A 232 1.51 -11.18 -15.64
C LYS A 232 0.94 -12.57 -15.33
N GLY A 233 0.64 -13.29 -16.37
CA GLY A 233 0.31 -14.70 -16.36
C GLY A 233 -0.76 -15.07 -15.32
N LEU A 234 -0.42 -16.02 -14.48
CA LEU A 234 -1.32 -16.52 -13.43
C LEU A 234 -1.64 -15.51 -12.35
N ASP A 235 -0.72 -14.58 -12.04
CA ASP A 235 -0.97 -13.55 -11.04
C ASP A 235 -2.06 -12.58 -11.51
N LEU A 236 -2.05 -12.18 -12.77
CA LEU A 236 -3.10 -11.37 -13.34
C LEU A 236 -4.45 -12.07 -13.33
N GLN A 237 -4.50 -13.35 -13.73
CA GLN A 237 -5.71 -14.18 -13.67
C GLN A 237 -6.24 -14.28 -12.24
N ARG A 238 -5.35 -14.55 -11.26
CA ARG A 238 -5.68 -14.60 -9.83
C ARG A 238 -6.29 -13.28 -9.34
N GLY A 239 -5.76 -12.13 -9.77
CA GLY A 239 -6.28 -10.82 -9.41
C GLY A 239 -7.75 -10.63 -9.82
N PHE A 240 -8.08 -10.92 -11.09
CA PHE A 240 -9.45 -10.81 -11.57
C PHE A 240 -10.38 -11.89 -10.98
N SER A 241 -9.87 -13.10 -10.74
CA SER A 241 -10.63 -14.15 -10.02
C SER A 241 -10.96 -13.70 -8.59
N MET A 242 -10.02 -13.05 -7.88
CA MET A 242 -10.26 -12.48 -6.56
C MET A 242 -11.30 -11.35 -6.60
N LEU A 243 -11.22 -10.43 -7.58
CA LEU A 243 -12.21 -9.36 -7.78
C LEU A 243 -13.61 -9.95 -7.98
N HIS A 244 -13.73 -11.04 -8.72
CA HIS A 244 -15.00 -11.71 -8.96
C HIS A 244 -15.49 -12.42 -7.67
N SER A 245 -14.67 -13.24 -7.04
CA SER A 245 -15.03 -14.01 -5.84
C SER A 245 -15.36 -13.11 -4.63
N THR A 246 -14.81 -11.92 -4.56
CA THR A 246 -15.12 -10.92 -3.54
C THR A 246 -16.30 -10.03 -3.90
N ARG A 247 -16.96 -10.26 -5.04
CA ARG A 247 -18.09 -9.49 -5.58
C ARG A 247 -17.75 -8.05 -5.98
N LEU A 248 -16.50 -7.61 -5.87
CA LEU A 248 -16.09 -6.27 -6.29
C LEU A 248 -16.34 -6.04 -7.78
N LEU A 249 -16.12 -7.07 -8.59
CA LEU A 249 -16.31 -6.99 -10.04
C LEU A 249 -17.78 -6.71 -10.42
N GLU A 250 -18.75 -7.17 -9.63
CA GLU A 250 -20.18 -6.90 -9.85
C GLU A 250 -20.52 -5.41 -9.83
N TYR A 251 -19.79 -4.62 -9.04
CA TYR A 251 -20.00 -3.18 -8.88
C TYR A 251 -19.11 -2.34 -9.79
N ILE A 252 -17.96 -2.88 -10.22
CA ILE A 252 -16.96 -2.14 -11.00
C ILE A 252 -17.16 -2.33 -12.50
N ILE A 253 -17.29 -3.60 -12.95
CA ILE A 253 -17.50 -4.01 -14.35
C ILE A 253 -18.52 -5.16 -14.36
N PRO A 254 -19.82 -4.84 -14.18
CA PRO A 254 -20.87 -5.85 -14.08
C PRO A 254 -20.98 -6.71 -15.34
N GLU A 255 -20.64 -6.16 -16.51
CA GLU A 255 -20.63 -6.88 -17.78
C GLU A 255 -19.66 -8.06 -17.74
N LEU A 256 -18.45 -7.85 -17.22
CA LEU A 256 -17.44 -8.89 -17.09
C LEU A 256 -17.86 -9.95 -16.05
N SER A 257 -18.46 -9.52 -14.93
CA SER A 257 -18.96 -10.46 -13.92
C SER A 257 -20.07 -11.37 -14.46
N ARG A 258 -20.92 -10.88 -15.36
CA ARG A 258 -22.02 -11.67 -15.99
C ARG A 258 -21.54 -12.74 -16.96
N LEU A 259 -20.27 -12.71 -17.40
CA LEU A 259 -19.68 -13.77 -18.23
C LEU A 259 -19.48 -15.08 -17.48
N ASP A 260 -19.51 -15.05 -16.13
CA ASP A 260 -19.53 -16.26 -15.33
C ASP A 260 -20.92 -16.93 -15.40
N THR A 261 -20.95 -18.10 -16.01
CA THR A 261 -22.16 -18.91 -16.20
C THR A 261 -22.21 -20.10 -15.23
N THR A 262 -21.36 -20.16 -14.22
CA THR A 262 -21.34 -21.24 -13.23
C THR A 262 -22.70 -21.33 -12.51
N GLY A 263 -23.30 -22.51 -12.49
CA GLY A 263 -24.59 -22.78 -11.80
C GLY A 263 -25.84 -22.25 -12.51
N LYS A 264 -25.76 -21.74 -13.74
CA LYS A 264 -26.94 -21.40 -14.52
C LYS A 264 -27.50 -22.65 -15.20
N GLU A 265 -28.81 -22.96 -14.99
CA GLU A 265 -29.51 -24.06 -15.67
C GLU A 265 -29.42 -23.91 -17.19
N GLY A 266 -29.16 -25.02 -17.90
CA GLY A 266 -29.06 -25.04 -19.36
C GLY A 266 -27.65 -24.82 -19.93
N TYR A 267 -26.67 -24.39 -19.13
CA TYR A 267 -25.27 -24.20 -19.56
C TYR A 267 -24.37 -25.39 -19.19
N GLU A 268 -24.95 -26.45 -18.64
CA GLU A 268 -24.19 -27.62 -18.21
C GLU A 268 -23.50 -28.32 -19.40
N ARG A 269 -22.16 -28.34 -19.33
CA ARG A 269 -21.21 -29.22 -20.04
C ARG A 269 -20.88 -28.97 -21.51
N LYS A 270 -21.52 -28.09 -22.25
CA LYS A 270 -21.17 -27.87 -23.68
C LYS A 270 -20.37 -26.62 -23.97
N HIS A 271 -20.37 -25.61 -23.09
CA HIS A 271 -19.66 -24.35 -23.31
C HIS A 271 -18.63 -24.09 -22.22
N LYS A 272 -17.41 -23.68 -22.62
CA LYS A 272 -16.38 -23.17 -21.69
C LYS A 272 -16.96 -21.95 -20.98
N ASN A 273 -16.78 -21.87 -19.64
CA ASN A 273 -17.11 -20.66 -18.90
C ASN A 273 -16.34 -19.47 -19.50
N ILE A 274 -17.06 -18.52 -20.06
CA ILE A 274 -16.48 -17.40 -20.83
C ILE A 274 -15.60 -16.54 -19.94
N PHE A 275 -16.00 -16.31 -18.70
CA PHE A 275 -15.22 -15.53 -17.75
C PHE A 275 -13.81 -16.10 -17.55
N TYR A 276 -13.72 -17.37 -17.15
CA TYR A 276 -12.42 -18.01 -16.91
C TYR A 276 -11.62 -18.22 -18.20
N HIS A 277 -12.30 -18.38 -19.33
CA HIS A 277 -11.63 -18.42 -20.63
C HIS A 277 -10.99 -17.06 -20.96
N SER A 278 -11.72 -15.96 -20.79
CA SER A 278 -11.19 -14.59 -21.01
C SER A 278 -10.02 -14.31 -20.06
N LEU A 279 -10.09 -14.71 -18.78
CA LEU A 279 -8.95 -14.56 -17.87
C LEU A 279 -7.71 -15.33 -18.35
N LYS A 280 -7.89 -16.52 -18.92
CA LYS A 280 -6.78 -17.30 -19.48
C LYS A 280 -6.16 -16.63 -20.70
N VAL A 281 -7.00 -16.08 -21.60
CA VAL A 281 -6.53 -15.29 -22.75
C VAL A 281 -5.76 -14.08 -22.29
N LEU A 282 -6.30 -13.31 -21.35
CA LEU A 282 -5.68 -12.15 -20.75
C LEU A 282 -4.32 -12.50 -20.11
N GLY A 283 -4.27 -13.58 -19.32
CA GLY A 283 -3.01 -14.06 -18.74
C GLY A 283 -1.95 -14.40 -19.78
N ASN A 284 -2.32 -15.17 -20.81
CA ASN A 284 -1.38 -15.49 -21.92
C ASN A 284 -0.90 -14.23 -22.65
N LEU A 285 -1.81 -13.30 -22.95
CA LEU A 285 -1.46 -12.04 -23.60
C LEU A 285 -0.50 -11.20 -22.76
N SER A 286 -0.68 -11.22 -21.44
CA SER A 286 0.16 -10.45 -20.52
C SER A 286 1.62 -10.90 -20.46
N GLU A 287 1.91 -12.14 -20.86
CA GLU A 287 3.28 -12.64 -21.03
C GLU A 287 3.91 -12.17 -22.34
N LEU A 288 3.09 -11.84 -23.36
CA LEU A 288 3.54 -11.42 -24.67
C LEU A 288 3.65 -9.91 -24.84
N SER A 289 2.89 -9.15 -24.05
CA SER A 289 2.79 -7.69 -24.20
C SER A 289 2.58 -6.97 -22.86
N ASP A 290 3.33 -5.88 -22.67
CA ASP A 290 3.15 -4.96 -21.54
C ASP A 290 2.16 -3.83 -21.87
N ASN A 291 1.62 -3.77 -23.10
CA ASN A 291 0.65 -2.76 -23.50
C ASN A 291 -0.66 -2.93 -22.74
N ILE A 292 -0.93 -1.99 -21.81
CA ILE A 292 -2.11 -2.04 -20.95
C ILE A 292 -3.42 -1.95 -21.72
N TRP A 293 -3.46 -1.20 -22.82
CA TRP A 293 -4.65 -1.05 -23.65
C TRP A 293 -5.01 -2.33 -24.38
N LEU A 294 -3.98 -3.06 -24.83
CA LEU A 294 -4.17 -4.36 -25.45
C LEU A 294 -4.68 -5.38 -24.43
N LYS A 295 -4.17 -5.35 -23.20
CA LYS A 295 -4.67 -6.20 -22.12
C LYS A 295 -6.14 -5.89 -21.77
N TRP A 296 -6.55 -4.62 -21.81
CA TRP A 296 -7.96 -4.25 -21.58
C TRP A 296 -8.89 -4.66 -22.74
N ALA A 297 -8.38 -4.81 -23.93
CA ALA A 297 -9.16 -5.21 -25.10
C ALA A 297 -9.34 -6.74 -25.23
N ALA A 298 -8.55 -7.54 -24.51
CA ALA A 298 -8.57 -9.01 -24.53
C ALA A 298 -9.62 -9.61 -23.60
#